data_d0b804c8e5bc52ae2bdbc00eae1eda27
#
_entry.id   d0b804c8e5bc52ae2bdbc00eae1eda27
#
_cell.length_a   1.000
_cell.length_b   1.000
_cell.length_c   1.000
_cell.angle_alpha   90.00
_cell.angle_beta   90.00
_cell.angle_gamma   90.00
#
_symmetry.space_group_name_H-M   'P 1'
#
loop_
_entity.id
_entity.type
_entity.pdbx_description
1 polymer ?
#
loop_
_entity_poly.entity_id
_entity_poly.type
_entity_poly.pdbx_seq_one_letter_code
_entity_poly.pdbx_strand_id
1 'polypeptide(L)'
;MSEKDIFVYADWLAEPTFIGTLHVSVSHGKESYAFEYDSEWLDEHPNLMLDPDLYQVSGRQYPKAGKSLFGMFADSCPDRWGRLLMRRREAIDAREEGRKPQKLLESDYLLGVYDETRMGAIRFALEKGGEFQSPDRRLAAPPWATLRQLESASLAFENERDPDEEKWLRQLLAPGSSLGGARPKANVKAPDGSLWIAKFPSKHDEWNAGAWEMVAHDLAKQCGLNVPDAKLMNLSKAGSTFLVKRFDREGERRVPFVSAMTLLGYTDGVDDASYLELAELISDQQSEGQPEVDLKELWTRIVFSIAISNTDDHLRNHGFIYDGNEWKLAPLYDVNPNVYGGYLSLCIDEVDSTLDFNLAMSVAEDFMVEQDEAQEIVNRVASTVAEKWQPLAKQYGLNREQIQRMEPAFSLAKDQAEFTKDGKQHDRAFNSLAAKENEARQACKAIERAAEAPDKNTDALER
;
A
#
# COMPACT_ATOMS: atom_id res chain seq x y z
N MET A 1 -17.87 -25.06 19.81
CA MET A 1 -16.71 -24.28 19.40
C MET A 1 -15.77 -25.23 18.70
N SER A 2 -15.34 -24.92 17.48
CA SER A 2 -14.21 -25.61 16.85
C SER A 2 -12.99 -24.70 16.99
N GLU A 3 -11.88 -25.27 17.36
CA GLU A 3 -10.58 -24.60 17.42
C GLU A 3 -9.71 -25.13 16.28
N LYS A 4 -8.88 -24.27 15.71
CA LYS A 4 -7.92 -24.57 14.66
C LYS A 4 -6.64 -23.82 14.95
N ASP A 5 -5.54 -24.50 14.97
CA ASP A 5 -4.23 -23.90 15.11
C ASP A 5 -3.58 -23.71 13.76
N ILE A 6 -2.98 -22.55 13.55
CA ILE A 6 -2.21 -22.20 12.37
C ILE A 6 -0.80 -21.86 12.84
N PHE A 7 0.17 -22.64 12.41
CA PHE A 7 1.58 -22.46 12.75
C PHE A 7 2.22 -21.45 11.81
N VAL A 8 2.84 -20.42 12.37
CA VAL A 8 3.36 -19.24 11.67
C VAL A 8 4.88 -19.30 11.62
N TYR A 9 5.45 -19.06 10.45
CA TYR A 9 6.88 -19.14 10.20
C TYR A 9 7.42 -17.87 9.55
N ALA A 10 8.64 -17.49 9.94
CA ALA A 10 9.49 -16.49 9.31
C ALA A 10 10.31 -17.16 8.19
N ASP A 11 10.21 -16.67 6.95
CA ASP A 11 10.97 -17.21 5.81
C ASP A 11 11.86 -16.14 5.15
N TRP A 12 12.60 -15.39 5.98
CA TRP A 12 13.65 -14.45 5.57
C TRP A 12 14.98 -14.72 6.26
N LEU A 13 15.00 -15.66 7.16
CA LEU A 13 16.19 -16.19 7.82
C LEU A 13 16.84 -17.28 6.96
N ALA A 14 17.90 -17.91 7.46
CA ALA A 14 18.58 -18.96 6.72
C ALA A 14 17.68 -20.15 6.37
N GLU A 15 16.74 -20.47 7.26
CA GLU A 15 15.67 -21.47 7.08
C GLU A 15 14.37 -20.94 7.65
N PRO A 16 13.20 -21.45 7.19
CA PRO A 16 11.91 -21.06 7.75
C PRO A 16 11.87 -21.37 9.26
N THR A 17 11.80 -20.33 10.08
CA THR A 17 11.85 -20.39 11.55
C THR A 17 10.45 -20.20 12.13
N PHE A 18 10.09 -21.03 13.10
CA PHE A 18 8.80 -20.97 13.76
C PHE A 18 8.66 -19.74 14.65
N ILE A 19 7.67 -18.89 14.37
CA ILE A 19 7.39 -17.65 15.13
C ILE A 19 6.43 -17.93 16.29
N GLY A 20 5.40 -18.73 16.06
CA GLY A 20 4.33 -18.95 17.02
C GLY A 20 3.06 -19.54 16.41
N THR A 21 2.00 -19.58 17.19
CA THR A 21 0.72 -20.19 16.81
C THR A 21 -0.41 -19.18 16.79
N LEU A 22 -1.10 -19.09 15.67
CA LEU A 22 -2.35 -18.36 15.53
C LEU A 22 -3.52 -19.30 15.83
N HIS A 23 -4.14 -19.12 16.98
CA HIS A 23 -5.31 -19.85 17.42
C HIS A 23 -6.57 -19.23 16.83
N VAL A 24 -7.36 -20.03 16.17
CA VAL A 24 -8.63 -19.61 15.55
C VAL A 24 -9.78 -20.34 16.22
N SER A 25 -10.67 -19.60 16.86
CA SER A 25 -11.88 -20.15 17.47
C SER A 25 -13.10 -19.71 16.69
N VAL A 26 -13.96 -20.67 16.30
CA VAL A 26 -15.20 -20.39 15.57
C VAL A 26 -16.42 -20.56 16.45
N SER A 27 -17.20 -19.49 16.56
CA SER A 27 -18.46 -19.50 17.33
C SER A 27 -19.55 -18.74 16.54
N HIS A 28 -20.69 -19.37 16.33
CA HIS A 28 -21.85 -18.80 15.62
C HIS A 28 -21.48 -18.20 14.23
N GLY A 29 -20.56 -18.85 13.50
CA GLY A 29 -20.13 -18.40 12.16
C GLY A 29 -19.25 -17.14 12.17
N LYS A 30 -18.67 -16.78 13.32
CA LYS A 30 -17.67 -15.74 13.49
C LYS A 30 -16.37 -16.35 14.01
N GLU A 31 -15.24 -15.82 13.53
CA GLU A 31 -13.93 -16.18 14.05
C GLU A 31 -13.46 -15.17 15.09
N SER A 32 -12.70 -15.67 16.05
CA SER A 32 -11.87 -14.89 16.94
C SER A 32 -10.45 -15.46 16.92
N TYR A 33 -9.47 -14.59 17.07
CA TYR A 33 -8.07 -14.91 16.90
C TYR A 33 -7.30 -14.60 18.16
N ALA A 34 -6.34 -15.46 18.48
CA ALA A 34 -5.30 -15.20 19.46
C ALA A 34 -3.96 -15.67 18.90
N PHE A 35 -2.91 -14.91 19.10
CA PHE A 35 -1.56 -15.32 18.70
C PHE A 35 -0.70 -15.53 19.93
N GLU A 36 0.10 -16.59 19.93
CA GLU A 36 1.07 -16.92 20.97
C GLU A 36 2.44 -17.14 20.33
N TYR A 37 3.41 -16.33 20.74
CA TYR A 37 4.79 -16.49 20.30
C TYR A 37 5.42 -17.75 20.83
N ASP A 38 6.29 -18.35 20.03
CA ASP A 38 7.21 -19.40 20.52
C ASP A 38 8.28 -18.78 21.43
N SER A 39 8.70 -19.51 22.47
CA SER A 39 9.68 -19.00 23.42
C SER A 39 11.07 -18.81 22.82
N GLU A 40 11.51 -19.70 21.93
CA GLU A 40 12.79 -19.56 21.22
C GLU A 40 12.79 -18.31 20.35
N TRP A 41 11.65 -18.03 19.66
CA TRP A 41 11.51 -16.81 18.86
C TRP A 41 11.66 -15.54 19.70
N LEU A 42 11.03 -15.48 20.87
CA LEU A 42 11.12 -14.33 21.79
C LEU A 42 12.54 -14.12 22.33
N ASP A 43 13.25 -15.22 22.61
CA ASP A 43 14.64 -15.16 23.11
C ASP A 43 15.62 -14.68 22.01
N GLU A 44 15.41 -15.10 20.75
CA GLU A 44 16.30 -14.79 19.62
C GLU A 44 15.97 -13.44 18.96
N HIS A 45 14.73 -12.96 19.03
CA HIS A 45 14.24 -11.76 18.35
C HIS A 45 13.49 -10.79 19.28
N PRO A 46 14.08 -10.37 20.43
CA PRO A 46 13.37 -9.61 21.46
C PRO A 46 12.91 -8.21 21.04
N ASN A 47 13.49 -7.65 19.97
CA ASN A 47 13.21 -6.28 19.50
C ASN A 47 12.47 -6.24 18.15
N LEU A 48 12.16 -7.38 17.53
CA LEU A 48 11.50 -7.41 16.24
C LEU A 48 9.99 -7.30 16.40
N MET A 49 9.46 -6.08 16.25
CA MET A 49 8.02 -5.85 16.20
C MET A 49 7.49 -6.24 14.80
N LEU A 50 6.56 -7.21 14.76
CA LEU A 50 5.90 -7.66 13.54
C LEU A 50 4.54 -7.00 13.34
N ASP A 51 3.88 -6.61 14.43
CA ASP A 51 2.54 -6.01 14.43
C ASP A 51 2.38 -5.20 15.73
N PRO A 52 1.81 -3.99 15.70
CA PRO A 52 1.62 -3.17 16.91
C PRO A 52 0.65 -3.77 17.94
N ASP A 53 -0.13 -4.79 17.55
CA ASP A 53 -1.01 -5.54 18.46
C ASP A 53 -0.31 -6.78 19.05
N LEU A 54 0.96 -7.06 18.67
CA LEU A 54 1.77 -8.19 19.12
C LEU A 54 2.99 -7.72 19.90
N TYR A 55 2.86 -7.71 21.21
CA TYR A 55 3.97 -7.38 22.11
C TYR A 55 4.94 -8.58 22.23
N GLN A 56 6.22 -8.31 22.45
CA GLN A 56 7.26 -9.34 22.63
C GLN A 56 7.15 -9.98 24.03
N VAL A 57 6.03 -10.65 24.28
CA VAL A 57 5.73 -11.33 25.55
C VAL A 57 5.13 -12.72 25.31
N SER A 58 5.32 -13.62 26.26
CA SER A 58 4.70 -14.95 26.25
C SER A 58 3.20 -14.89 26.52
N GLY A 59 2.49 -15.91 26.04
CA GLY A 59 1.05 -16.06 26.23
C GLY A 59 0.20 -15.51 25.08
N ARG A 60 -1.08 -15.80 25.15
CA ARG A 60 -2.04 -15.46 24.09
C ARG A 60 -2.35 -13.97 24.06
N GLN A 61 -2.16 -13.37 22.91
CA GLN A 61 -2.47 -11.96 22.60
C GLN A 61 -3.61 -11.90 21.61
N TYR A 62 -4.36 -10.81 21.62
CA TYR A 62 -5.58 -10.64 20.81
C TYR A 62 -5.49 -9.38 19.98
N PRO A 63 -6.06 -9.34 18.75
CA PRO A 63 -6.15 -8.12 17.98
C PRO A 63 -6.92 -7.04 18.75
N LYS A 64 -6.56 -5.77 18.56
CA LYS A 64 -7.32 -4.64 19.14
C LYS A 64 -8.78 -4.68 18.72
N ALA A 65 -9.63 -4.09 19.54
CA ALA A 65 -11.06 -3.99 19.26
C ALA A 65 -11.32 -3.34 17.88
N GLY A 66 -12.22 -3.96 17.11
CA GLY A 66 -12.54 -3.52 15.74
C GLY A 66 -11.76 -4.25 14.64
N LYS A 67 -10.64 -4.91 14.95
CA LYS A 67 -9.90 -5.73 13.98
C LYS A 67 -10.41 -7.18 13.98
N SER A 68 -10.59 -7.73 12.80
CA SER A 68 -10.97 -9.15 12.63
C SER A 68 -9.77 -10.10 12.67
N LEU A 69 -8.55 -9.59 12.43
CA LEU A 69 -7.28 -10.33 12.38
C LEU A 69 -6.16 -9.35 12.71
N PHE A 70 -5.00 -9.84 13.14
CA PHE A 70 -3.78 -9.03 13.23
C PHE A 70 -3.40 -8.48 11.85
N GLY A 71 -2.92 -7.24 11.81
CA GLY A 71 -2.62 -6.54 10.57
C GLY A 71 -1.59 -7.26 9.70
N MET A 72 -0.50 -7.78 10.31
CA MET A 72 0.53 -8.53 9.60
C MET A 72 0.00 -9.78 8.88
N PHE A 73 -1.02 -10.45 9.46
CA PHE A 73 -1.66 -11.57 8.79
C PHE A 73 -2.67 -11.10 7.74
N ALA A 74 -3.34 -9.96 8.01
CA ALA A 74 -4.24 -9.35 7.03
C ALA A 74 -3.50 -8.90 5.75
N ASP A 75 -2.26 -8.38 5.87
CA ASP A 75 -1.40 -8.04 4.73
C ASP A 75 -1.00 -9.28 3.89
N SER A 76 -1.02 -10.47 4.50
CA SER A 76 -0.80 -11.76 3.83
C SER A 76 -2.07 -12.36 3.21
N CYS A 77 -3.25 -11.79 3.48
CA CYS A 77 -4.52 -12.21 2.91
C CYS A 77 -4.69 -11.70 1.47
N PRO A 78 -5.60 -12.31 0.67
CA PRO A 78 -5.89 -11.80 -0.66
C PRO A 78 -6.61 -10.43 -0.58
N ASP A 79 -6.35 -9.59 -1.57
CA ASP A 79 -7.03 -8.33 -1.79
C ASP A 79 -8.51 -8.50 -2.19
N ARG A 80 -9.20 -7.39 -2.50
CA ARG A 80 -10.62 -7.44 -2.91
C ARG A 80 -10.84 -8.29 -4.16
N TRP A 81 -9.93 -8.22 -5.14
CA TRP A 81 -9.97 -9.03 -6.34
C TRP A 81 -9.76 -10.52 -6.02
N GLY A 82 -8.71 -10.87 -5.28
CA GLY A 82 -8.44 -12.24 -4.87
C GLY A 82 -9.58 -12.84 -4.03
N ARG A 83 -10.16 -12.07 -3.10
CA ARG A 83 -11.34 -12.47 -2.33
C ARG A 83 -12.57 -12.73 -3.21
N LEU A 84 -12.79 -11.92 -4.25
CA LEU A 84 -13.85 -12.15 -5.22
C LEU A 84 -13.65 -13.49 -5.95
N LEU A 85 -12.45 -13.76 -6.44
CA LEU A 85 -12.09 -15.02 -7.12
C LEU A 85 -12.30 -16.23 -6.21
N MET A 86 -11.86 -16.16 -4.95
CA MET A 86 -12.03 -17.24 -3.98
C MET A 86 -13.50 -17.54 -3.67
N ARG A 87 -14.34 -16.50 -3.50
CA ARG A 87 -15.78 -16.68 -3.31
C ARG A 87 -16.46 -17.32 -4.52
N ARG A 88 -16.07 -16.94 -5.74
CA ARG A 88 -16.60 -17.54 -6.97
C ARG A 88 -16.17 -19.00 -7.10
N ARG A 89 -14.93 -19.32 -6.75
CA ARG A 89 -14.45 -20.69 -6.69
C ARG A 89 -15.27 -21.53 -5.74
N GLU A 90 -15.47 -21.08 -4.50
CA GLU A 90 -16.29 -21.80 -3.52
C GLU A 90 -17.69 -22.07 -4.05
N ALA A 91 -18.30 -21.10 -4.76
CA ALA A 91 -19.64 -21.30 -5.34
C ALA A 91 -19.67 -22.36 -6.44
N ILE A 92 -18.58 -22.51 -7.22
CA ILE A 92 -18.44 -23.54 -8.26
C ILE A 92 -18.18 -24.90 -7.62
N ASP A 93 -17.21 -24.99 -6.72
CA ASP A 93 -16.86 -26.24 -6.01
C ASP A 93 -18.09 -26.81 -5.28
N ALA A 94 -18.84 -25.92 -4.60
CA ALA A 94 -20.08 -26.31 -3.90
C ALA A 94 -21.15 -26.86 -4.85
N ARG A 95 -21.28 -26.27 -6.05
CA ARG A 95 -22.23 -26.77 -7.08
C ARG A 95 -21.81 -28.12 -7.63
N GLU A 96 -20.51 -28.33 -7.91
CA GLU A 96 -19.96 -29.61 -8.37
C GLU A 96 -20.14 -30.71 -7.32
N GLU A 97 -19.95 -30.39 -6.05
CA GLU A 97 -20.12 -31.29 -4.90
C GLU A 97 -21.59 -31.47 -4.45
N GLY A 98 -22.54 -30.76 -5.06
CA GLY A 98 -23.96 -30.81 -4.70
C GLY A 98 -24.29 -30.28 -3.30
N ARG A 99 -23.47 -29.42 -2.75
CA ARG A 99 -23.62 -28.74 -1.45
C ARG A 99 -23.97 -27.26 -1.61
N LYS A 100 -24.36 -26.62 -0.52
CA LYS A 100 -24.52 -25.16 -0.49
C LYS A 100 -23.15 -24.48 -0.35
N PRO A 101 -22.93 -23.33 -1.06
CA PRO A 101 -21.73 -22.55 -0.87
C PRO A 101 -21.55 -22.12 0.59
N GLN A 102 -20.34 -22.22 1.11
CA GLN A 102 -19.97 -21.77 2.44
C GLN A 102 -19.57 -20.31 2.40
N LYS A 103 -19.82 -19.61 3.51
CA LYS A 103 -19.26 -18.27 3.71
C LYS A 103 -17.80 -18.43 4.10
N LEU A 104 -16.88 -17.96 3.26
CA LEU A 104 -15.47 -17.91 3.60
C LEU A 104 -15.23 -16.92 4.74
N LEU A 105 -14.43 -17.33 5.70
CA LEU A 105 -13.98 -16.57 6.86
C LEU A 105 -12.55 -16.07 6.65
N GLU A 106 -12.02 -15.25 7.53
CA GLU A 106 -10.68 -14.67 7.36
C GLU A 106 -9.58 -15.74 7.34
N SER A 107 -9.71 -16.82 8.15
CA SER A 107 -8.76 -17.92 8.11
C SER A 107 -8.77 -18.68 6.77
N ASP A 108 -9.93 -18.76 6.10
CA ASP A 108 -10.04 -19.41 4.78
C ASP A 108 -9.32 -18.56 3.72
N TYR A 109 -9.48 -17.22 3.78
CA TYR A 109 -8.75 -16.32 2.91
C TYR A 109 -7.24 -16.37 3.17
N LEU A 110 -6.82 -16.34 4.44
CA LEU A 110 -5.41 -16.42 4.83
C LEU A 110 -4.75 -17.69 4.28
N LEU A 111 -5.36 -18.84 4.49
CA LEU A 111 -4.81 -20.14 4.08
C LEU A 111 -5.01 -20.45 2.60
N GLY A 112 -5.97 -19.80 1.94
CA GLY A 112 -6.28 -20.04 0.54
C GLY A 112 -5.33 -19.38 -0.46
N VAL A 113 -4.45 -18.48 -0.05
CA VAL A 113 -3.41 -17.89 -0.89
C VAL A 113 -2.32 -18.94 -1.14
N TYR A 114 -1.97 -19.18 -2.41
CA TYR A 114 -0.87 -20.07 -2.76
C TYR A 114 0.44 -19.58 -2.12
N ASP A 115 1.13 -20.48 -1.44
CA ASP A 115 2.27 -20.10 -0.60
C ASP A 115 3.35 -19.33 -1.36
N GLU A 116 3.77 -19.78 -2.56
CA GLU A 116 4.81 -19.11 -3.34
C GLU A 116 4.46 -17.66 -3.69
N THR A 117 3.18 -17.36 -3.92
CA THR A 117 2.71 -16.03 -4.34
C THR A 117 2.25 -15.15 -3.18
N ARG A 118 2.23 -15.66 -1.95
CA ARG A 118 1.90 -14.88 -0.75
C ARG A 118 2.82 -13.67 -0.61
N MET A 119 2.25 -12.53 -0.23
CA MET A 119 3.02 -11.30 0.03
C MET A 119 3.90 -11.46 1.26
N GLY A 120 5.10 -10.90 1.16
CA GLY A 120 6.08 -10.90 2.24
C GLY A 120 6.69 -12.26 2.52
N ALA A 121 7.16 -12.45 3.75
CA ALA A 121 7.97 -13.58 4.14
C ALA A 121 7.38 -14.40 5.31
N ILE A 122 6.09 -14.18 5.64
CA ILE A 122 5.39 -15.00 6.62
C ILE A 122 4.71 -16.14 5.92
N ARG A 123 4.87 -17.36 6.47
CA ARG A 123 4.29 -18.58 5.94
C ARG A 123 3.45 -19.29 7.01
N PHE A 124 2.48 -20.07 6.58
CA PHE A 124 1.51 -20.72 7.43
C PHE A 124 1.47 -22.22 7.18
N ALA A 125 1.36 -23.01 8.25
CA ALA A 125 1.16 -24.47 8.18
C ALA A 125 0.02 -24.87 9.12
N LEU A 126 -0.63 -26.01 8.82
CA LEU A 126 -1.69 -26.58 9.67
C LEU A 126 -1.14 -27.59 10.70
N GLU A 127 0.11 -27.99 10.53
CA GLU A 127 0.84 -28.84 11.46
C GLU A 127 2.23 -28.24 11.69
N LYS A 128 2.76 -28.33 12.91
CA LYS A 128 4.10 -27.82 13.21
C LYS A 128 5.13 -28.63 12.43
N GLY A 129 5.92 -27.94 11.58
CA GLY A 129 6.86 -28.58 10.65
C GLY A 129 6.21 -29.21 9.43
N GLY A 130 4.92 -29.01 9.22
CA GLY A 130 4.17 -29.50 8.06
C GLY A 130 4.32 -28.67 6.80
N GLU A 131 3.59 -29.03 5.76
CA GLU A 131 3.58 -28.33 4.47
C GLU A 131 2.93 -26.95 4.57
N PHE A 132 3.55 -25.95 3.94
CA PHE A 132 3.03 -24.58 3.96
C PHE A 132 1.76 -24.43 3.10
N GLN A 133 0.83 -23.61 3.56
CA GLN A 133 -0.49 -23.41 3.00
C GLN A 133 -0.54 -22.15 2.09
N SER A 134 -1.19 -22.20 0.93
CA SER A 134 -1.78 -23.35 0.22
C SER A 134 -0.70 -24.02 -0.65
N PRO A 135 -0.56 -25.37 -0.59
CA PRO A 135 0.45 -26.09 -1.38
C PRO A 135 -0.03 -26.42 -2.79
N ASP A 136 -1.26 -26.08 -3.16
CA ASP A 136 -1.88 -26.47 -4.43
C ASP A 136 -1.15 -25.88 -5.63
N ARG A 137 -0.28 -26.68 -6.26
CA ARG A 137 0.52 -26.27 -7.42
C ARG A 137 -0.31 -25.83 -8.63
N ARG A 138 -1.61 -26.13 -8.67
CA ARG A 138 -2.52 -25.59 -9.70
C ARG A 138 -2.73 -24.09 -9.55
N LEU A 139 -2.42 -23.54 -8.36
CA LEU A 139 -2.44 -22.11 -8.01
C LEU A 139 -1.08 -21.43 -8.20
N ALA A 140 -0.07 -22.14 -8.73
CA ALA A 140 1.25 -21.57 -8.97
C ALA A 140 1.19 -20.42 -9.98
N ALA A 141 2.06 -19.41 -9.80
CA ALA A 141 2.16 -18.30 -10.74
C ALA A 141 2.46 -18.81 -12.15
N PRO A 142 1.58 -18.55 -13.14
CA PRO A 142 1.79 -19.02 -14.49
C PRO A 142 2.93 -18.27 -15.17
N PRO A 143 3.57 -18.87 -16.18
CA PRO A 143 4.64 -18.23 -16.91
C PRO A 143 4.14 -17.02 -17.70
N TRP A 144 5.01 -16.05 -17.90
CA TRP A 144 4.78 -14.81 -18.67
C TRP A 144 4.10 -15.04 -20.05
N ALA A 145 4.41 -16.16 -20.70
CA ALA A 145 3.80 -16.53 -21.99
C ALA A 145 2.27 -16.64 -21.96
N THR A 146 1.66 -16.79 -20.77
CA THR A 146 0.20 -16.94 -20.60
C THR A 146 -0.53 -15.59 -20.38
N LEU A 147 0.17 -14.45 -20.32
CA LEU A 147 -0.42 -13.14 -20.03
C LEU A 147 -1.65 -12.81 -20.89
N ARG A 148 -1.60 -13.10 -22.20
CA ARG A 148 -2.73 -12.87 -23.10
C ARG A 148 -3.96 -13.71 -22.72
N GLN A 149 -3.75 -14.93 -22.26
CA GLN A 149 -4.84 -15.81 -21.81
C GLN A 149 -5.44 -15.30 -20.51
N LEU A 150 -4.59 -14.85 -19.58
CA LEU A 150 -5.02 -14.27 -18.30
C LEU A 150 -5.81 -12.97 -18.50
N GLU A 151 -5.38 -12.08 -19.40
CA GLU A 151 -6.12 -10.87 -19.74
C GLU A 151 -7.49 -11.22 -20.34
N SER A 152 -7.54 -12.16 -21.27
CA SER A 152 -8.82 -12.62 -21.86
C SER A 152 -9.73 -13.24 -20.81
N ALA A 153 -9.18 -14.06 -19.90
CA ALA A 153 -9.91 -14.65 -18.78
C ALA A 153 -10.47 -13.57 -17.82
N SER A 154 -9.67 -12.54 -17.52
CA SER A 154 -10.05 -11.44 -16.67
C SER A 154 -11.24 -10.66 -17.24
N LEU A 155 -11.19 -10.29 -18.53
CA LEU A 155 -12.26 -9.59 -19.22
C LEU A 155 -13.53 -10.44 -19.33
N ALA A 156 -13.39 -11.75 -19.60
CA ALA A 156 -14.50 -12.69 -19.65
C ALA A 156 -15.16 -12.87 -18.27
N PHE A 157 -14.34 -12.97 -17.21
CA PHE A 157 -14.81 -13.10 -15.84
C PHE A 157 -15.64 -11.90 -15.37
N GLU A 158 -15.27 -10.69 -15.78
CA GLU A 158 -16.07 -9.50 -15.50
C GLU A 158 -17.44 -9.51 -16.23
N ASN A 159 -17.62 -10.35 -17.27
CA ASN A 159 -18.89 -10.58 -17.93
C ASN A 159 -19.66 -11.70 -17.22
N GLU A 160 -20.50 -11.35 -16.24
CA GLU A 160 -21.24 -12.25 -15.34
C GLU A 160 -22.12 -13.33 -16.00
N ARG A 161 -22.22 -13.39 -17.33
CA ARG A 161 -23.03 -14.34 -18.10
C ARG A 161 -22.19 -15.19 -19.05
N ASP A 162 -20.88 -15.28 -18.84
CA ASP A 162 -20.03 -16.11 -19.68
C ASP A 162 -20.28 -17.59 -19.37
N PRO A 163 -20.68 -18.41 -20.34
CA PRO A 163 -20.91 -19.86 -20.12
C PRO A 163 -19.63 -20.63 -19.75
N ASP A 164 -18.45 -20.05 -20.01
CA ASP A 164 -17.14 -20.62 -19.70
C ASP A 164 -16.53 -20.05 -18.38
N GLU A 165 -17.34 -19.45 -17.50
CA GLU A 165 -16.90 -18.79 -16.26
C GLU A 165 -15.95 -19.68 -15.44
N GLU A 166 -16.24 -20.96 -15.30
CA GLU A 166 -15.41 -21.91 -14.56
C GLU A 166 -14.00 -22.04 -15.15
N LYS A 167 -13.89 -22.13 -16.46
CA LYS A 167 -12.60 -22.22 -17.16
C LYS A 167 -11.75 -20.95 -16.95
N TRP A 168 -12.38 -19.78 -17.04
CA TRP A 168 -11.72 -18.50 -16.84
C TRP A 168 -11.31 -18.32 -15.38
N LEU A 169 -12.17 -18.70 -14.46
CA LEU A 169 -11.88 -18.65 -13.02
C LEU A 169 -10.68 -19.51 -12.65
N ARG A 170 -10.58 -20.74 -13.19
CA ARG A 170 -9.43 -21.63 -12.94
C ARG A 170 -8.11 -21.02 -13.42
N GLN A 171 -8.10 -20.23 -14.51
CA GLN A 171 -6.91 -19.54 -14.99
C GLN A 171 -6.52 -18.36 -14.10
N LEU A 172 -7.50 -17.62 -13.55
CA LEU A 172 -7.27 -16.45 -12.73
C LEU A 172 -6.94 -16.77 -11.27
N LEU A 173 -7.48 -17.88 -10.74
CA LEU A 173 -7.23 -18.29 -9.35
C LEU A 173 -5.79 -18.72 -9.11
N ALA A 174 -5.15 -19.31 -10.13
CA ALA A 174 -3.75 -19.69 -10.05
C ALA A 174 -2.83 -18.56 -9.59
N PRO A 175 -2.99 -17.32 -10.13
CA PRO A 175 -2.11 -16.21 -9.78
C PRO A 175 -2.69 -15.24 -8.75
N GLY A 176 -3.70 -15.61 -7.96
CA GLY A 176 -4.33 -14.71 -6.96
C GLY A 176 -3.30 -14.01 -6.08
N SER A 177 -3.44 -12.69 -5.89
CA SER A 177 -2.48 -11.87 -5.17
C SER A 177 -3.04 -11.28 -3.89
N SER A 178 -2.15 -11.03 -2.94
CA SER A 178 -2.42 -10.28 -1.72
C SER A 178 -2.11 -8.78 -1.82
N LEU A 179 -1.92 -8.23 -3.04
CA LEU A 179 -1.30 -6.92 -3.27
C LEU A 179 -2.30 -5.80 -3.61
N GLY A 180 -3.27 -5.53 -2.76
CA GLY A 180 -4.10 -4.32 -2.78
C GLY A 180 -5.02 -4.12 -4.00
N GLY A 181 -6.22 -3.58 -3.78
CA GLY A 181 -7.13 -3.08 -4.81
C GLY A 181 -8.17 -4.07 -5.35
N ALA A 182 -9.15 -3.53 -6.09
CA ALA A 182 -10.26 -4.28 -6.69
C ALA A 182 -10.05 -4.60 -8.19
N ARG A 183 -9.00 -4.03 -8.80
CA ARG A 183 -8.71 -4.17 -10.23
C ARG A 183 -8.24 -5.59 -10.56
N PRO A 184 -8.62 -6.15 -11.73
CA PRO A 184 -8.12 -7.43 -12.20
C PRO A 184 -6.60 -7.48 -12.28
N LYS A 185 -6.01 -8.46 -11.60
CA LYS A 185 -4.56 -8.66 -11.56
C LYS A 185 -4.18 -10.12 -11.35
N ALA A 186 -2.93 -10.43 -11.62
CA ALA A 186 -2.39 -11.77 -11.46
C ALA A 186 -0.89 -11.74 -11.15
N ASN A 187 -0.40 -12.68 -10.33
CA ASN A 187 1.03 -12.97 -10.27
C ASN A 187 1.44 -13.76 -11.50
N VAL A 188 2.59 -13.45 -12.08
CA VAL A 188 3.18 -14.17 -13.21
C VAL A 188 4.67 -14.34 -12.98
N LYS A 189 5.22 -15.43 -13.51
CA LYS A 189 6.65 -15.76 -13.43
C LYS A 189 7.34 -15.38 -14.73
N ALA A 190 8.30 -14.47 -14.65
CA ALA A 190 9.12 -14.07 -15.79
C ALA A 190 10.12 -15.17 -16.20
N PRO A 191 10.72 -15.12 -17.42
CA PRO A 191 11.67 -16.13 -17.88
C PRO A 191 12.91 -16.30 -16.99
N ASP A 192 13.29 -15.27 -16.26
CA ASP A 192 14.39 -15.30 -15.28
C ASP A 192 13.99 -15.86 -13.92
N GLY A 193 12.73 -16.30 -13.75
CA GLY A 193 12.18 -16.84 -12.52
C GLY A 193 11.61 -15.79 -11.56
N SER A 194 11.80 -14.50 -11.81
CA SER A 194 11.26 -13.44 -10.96
C SER A 194 9.73 -13.36 -11.01
N LEU A 195 9.13 -12.98 -9.86
CA LEU A 195 7.69 -12.78 -9.74
C LEU A 195 7.31 -11.34 -10.10
N TRP A 196 6.24 -11.22 -10.87
CA TRP A 196 5.66 -9.95 -11.31
C TRP A 196 4.16 -9.93 -11.06
N ILE A 197 3.62 -8.74 -10.91
CA ILE A 197 2.17 -8.50 -10.88
C ILE A 197 1.79 -7.93 -12.23
N ALA A 198 0.82 -8.57 -12.90
CA ALA A 198 0.18 -8.06 -14.10
C ALA A 198 -1.16 -7.45 -13.70
N LYS A 199 -1.36 -6.15 -13.92
CA LYS A 199 -2.63 -5.44 -13.78
C LYS A 199 -3.28 -5.34 -15.16
N PHE A 200 -4.43 -6.00 -15.32
CA PHE A 200 -5.13 -6.10 -16.60
C PHE A 200 -6.11 -4.94 -16.82
N PRO A 201 -6.45 -4.62 -18.08
CA PRO A 201 -7.56 -3.74 -18.37
C PRO A 201 -8.86 -4.31 -17.80
N SER A 202 -9.73 -3.42 -17.31
CA SER A 202 -11.08 -3.74 -16.82
C SER A 202 -12.13 -3.17 -17.77
N LYS A 203 -13.28 -3.83 -17.86
CA LYS A 203 -14.45 -3.27 -18.58
C LYS A 203 -14.97 -1.97 -17.95
N HIS A 204 -14.60 -1.69 -16.72
CA HIS A 204 -14.99 -0.50 -15.97
C HIS A 204 -14.02 0.65 -16.15
N ASP A 205 -12.92 0.46 -16.88
CA ASP A 205 -11.94 1.51 -17.11
C ASP A 205 -12.52 2.63 -17.96
N GLU A 206 -12.45 3.86 -17.48
CA GLU A 206 -12.81 5.05 -18.22
C GLU A 206 -11.73 5.50 -19.21
N TRP A 207 -10.50 5.04 -18.97
CA TRP A 207 -9.30 5.31 -19.76
C TRP A 207 -8.36 4.11 -19.76
N ASN A 208 -7.29 4.15 -20.55
CA ASN A 208 -6.25 3.10 -20.53
C ASN A 208 -5.43 3.18 -19.25
N ALA A 209 -5.96 2.63 -18.15
CA ALA A 209 -5.38 2.76 -16.82
C ALA A 209 -3.96 2.18 -16.75
N GLY A 210 -3.68 1.01 -17.38
CA GLY A 210 -2.34 0.44 -17.39
C GLY A 210 -1.30 1.34 -18.08
N ALA A 211 -1.68 2.05 -19.13
CA ALA A 211 -0.77 3.00 -19.78
C ALA A 211 -0.53 4.25 -18.93
N TRP A 212 -1.55 4.74 -18.21
CA TRP A 212 -1.40 5.88 -17.30
C TRP A 212 -0.60 5.52 -16.05
N GLU A 213 -0.76 4.31 -15.52
CA GLU A 213 0.08 3.82 -14.42
C GLU A 213 1.55 3.73 -14.84
N MET A 214 1.83 3.30 -16.10
CA MET A 214 3.19 3.28 -16.63
C MET A 214 3.77 4.69 -16.82
N VAL A 215 2.94 5.67 -17.25
CA VAL A 215 3.35 7.08 -17.34
C VAL A 215 3.73 7.61 -15.95
N ALA A 216 2.87 7.38 -14.94
CA ALA A 216 3.14 7.79 -13.55
C ALA A 216 4.40 7.13 -12.99
N HIS A 217 4.57 5.83 -13.23
CA HIS A 217 5.76 5.08 -12.82
C HIS A 217 7.05 5.68 -13.40
N ASP A 218 7.08 5.96 -14.71
CA ASP A 218 8.26 6.52 -15.35
C ASP A 218 8.52 7.98 -14.94
N LEU A 219 7.46 8.75 -14.67
CA LEU A 219 7.59 10.09 -14.09
C LEU A 219 8.21 10.01 -12.69
N ALA A 220 7.71 9.11 -11.82
CA ALA A 220 8.24 8.90 -10.48
C ALA A 220 9.75 8.57 -10.53
N LYS A 221 10.13 7.64 -11.41
CA LYS A 221 11.54 7.27 -11.63
C LYS A 221 12.38 8.46 -12.09
N GLN A 222 11.87 9.29 -13.00
CA GLN A 222 12.58 10.49 -13.48
C GLN A 222 12.63 11.61 -12.44
N CYS A 223 11.70 11.63 -11.48
CA CYS A 223 11.75 12.50 -10.30
C CYS A 223 12.73 12.00 -9.23
N GLY A 224 13.34 10.82 -9.40
CA GLY A 224 14.32 10.25 -8.49
C GLY A 224 13.71 9.40 -7.38
N LEU A 225 12.41 9.07 -7.46
CA LEU A 225 11.75 8.19 -6.51
C LEU A 225 12.15 6.73 -6.73
N ASN A 226 12.21 5.97 -5.65
CA ASN A 226 12.49 4.55 -5.66
C ASN A 226 11.25 3.77 -6.14
N VAL A 227 11.30 3.22 -7.34
CA VAL A 227 10.22 2.44 -7.96
C VAL A 227 10.73 1.06 -8.41
N PRO A 228 9.92 -0.01 -8.35
CA PRO A 228 10.32 -1.31 -8.86
C PRO A 228 10.38 -1.32 -10.40
N ASP A 229 11.05 -2.32 -10.98
CA ASP A 229 11.02 -2.49 -12.44
C ASP A 229 9.59 -2.68 -12.95
N ALA A 230 9.24 -1.97 -14.04
CA ALA A 230 7.93 -2.08 -14.66
C ALA A 230 8.00 -2.25 -16.18
N LYS A 231 6.93 -2.77 -16.77
CA LYS A 231 6.76 -2.95 -18.23
C LYS A 231 5.30 -2.73 -18.62
N LEU A 232 5.09 -2.24 -19.82
CA LEU A 232 3.77 -2.13 -20.43
C LEU A 232 3.64 -3.10 -21.60
N MET A 233 2.53 -3.84 -21.65
CA MET A 233 2.24 -4.76 -22.76
C MET A 233 0.84 -4.49 -23.31
N ASN A 234 0.74 -4.48 -24.66
CA ASN A 234 -0.52 -4.38 -25.39
C ASN A 234 -0.92 -5.77 -25.87
N LEU A 235 -1.72 -6.47 -25.07
CA LEU A 235 -2.09 -7.88 -25.34
C LEU A 235 -3.36 -7.99 -26.14
N SER A 236 -4.29 -7.02 -25.99
CA SER A 236 -5.55 -6.94 -26.73
C SER A 236 -5.89 -5.47 -27.09
N LYS A 237 -7.12 -5.24 -27.59
CA LYS A 237 -7.65 -3.90 -27.85
C LYS A 237 -8.37 -3.28 -26.63
N ALA A 238 -8.51 -4.02 -25.53
CA ALA A 238 -9.23 -3.56 -24.34
C ALA A 238 -8.46 -2.49 -23.55
N GLY A 239 -7.12 -2.46 -23.71
CA GLY A 239 -6.23 -1.54 -23.04
C GLY A 239 -4.83 -2.13 -22.91
N SER A 240 -4.01 -1.50 -22.11
CA SER A 240 -2.65 -1.96 -21.84
C SER A 240 -2.58 -2.71 -20.50
N THR A 241 -1.85 -3.81 -20.46
CA THR A 241 -1.51 -4.52 -19.23
C THR A 241 -0.23 -3.91 -18.65
N PHE A 242 -0.32 -3.37 -17.43
CA PHE A 242 0.83 -2.90 -16.66
C PHE A 242 1.43 -4.06 -15.87
N LEU A 243 2.75 -4.21 -15.92
CA LEU A 243 3.49 -5.23 -15.19
C LEU A 243 4.51 -4.57 -14.29
N VAL A 244 4.53 -4.98 -13.03
CA VAL A 244 5.49 -4.51 -12.04
C VAL A 244 6.15 -5.68 -11.35
N LYS A 245 7.49 -5.60 -11.21
CA LYS A 245 8.27 -6.61 -10.51
C LYS A 245 8.01 -6.54 -9.01
N ARG A 246 7.82 -7.69 -8.39
CA ARG A 246 7.67 -7.76 -6.94
C ARG A 246 8.97 -7.44 -6.24
N PHE A 247 8.91 -6.53 -5.28
CA PHE A 247 10.04 -6.10 -4.46
C PHE A 247 10.20 -6.91 -3.17
N ASP A 248 9.19 -7.74 -2.83
CA ASP A 248 9.23 -8.65 -1.69
C ASP A 248 9.91 -10.00 -2.02
N ARG A 249 10.70 -10.02 -3.08
CA ARG A 249 11.50 -11.17 -3.53
C ARG A 249 12.86 -10.74 -4.04
N GLU A 250 13.91 -11.40 -3.54
CA GLU A 250 15.29 -11.31 -4.02
C GLU A 250 15.75 -12.69 -4.48
N GLY A 251 15.58 -12.99 -5.77
CA GLY A 251 15.72 -14.35 -6.28
C GLY A 251 14.66 -15.27 -5.65
N GLU A 252 15.11 -16.31 -4.93
CA GLU A 252 14.24 -17.23 -4.20
C GLU A 252 13.95 -16.76 -2.75
N ARG A 253 14.73 -15.80 -2.22
CA ARG A 253 14.58 -15.27 -0.87
C ARG A 253 13.33 -14.40 -0.81
N ARG A 254 12.56 -14.57 0.26
CA ARG A 254 11.44 -13.69 0.60
C ARG A 254 11.95 -12.50 1.43
N VAL A 255 11.34 -11.34 1.19
CA VAL A 255 11.59 -10.13 1.97
C VAL A 255 10.33 -9.86 2.81
N PRO A 256 10.43 -9.69 4.13
CA PRO A 256 9.30 -9.32 4.96
C PRO A 256 8.69 -8.02 4.48
N PHE A 257 7.36 -7.98 4.48
CA PHE A 257 6.58 -6.82 4.09
C PHE A 257 5.45 -6.60 5.10
N VAL A 258 5.19 -5.34 5.38
CA VAL A 258 4.05 -4.90 6.17
C VAL A 258 3.54 -3.57 5.62
N SER A 259 2.22 -3.37 5.59
CA SER A 259 1.65 -2.09 5.18
C SER A 259 1.76 -1.02 6.28
N ALA A 260 1.82 0.25 5.88
CA ALA A 260 1.72 1.37 6.81
C ALA A 260 0.43 1.33 7.63
N MET A 261 -0.68 0.89 7.01
CA MET A 261 -1.94 0.70 7.69
C MET A 261 -1.83 -0.27 8.87
N THR A 262 -1.07 -1.35 8.71
CA THR A 262 -0.80 -2.32 9.78
C THR A 262 0.06 -1.70 10.88
N LEU A 263 1.20 -1.08 10.53
CA LEU A 263 2.14 -0.53 11.52
C LEU A 263 1.55 0.63 12.33
N LEU A 264 0.72 1.46 11.71
CA LEU A 264 -0.01 2.53 12.40
C LEU A 264 -1.26 2.02 13.16
N GLY A 265 -1.60 0.74 13.02
CA GLY A 265 -2.73 0.14 13.72
C GLY A 265 -4.11 0.50 13.15
N TYR A 266 -4.17 1.08 11.96
CA TYR A 266 -5.40 1.45 11.27
C TYR A 266 -6.14 0.24 10.66
N THR A 267 -7.40 0.46 10.29
CA THR A 267 -8.25 -0.50 9.57
C THR A 267 -8.88 0.18 8.36
N ASP A 268 -9.40 -0.59 7.40
CA ASP A 268 -10.12 -0.03 6.24
C ASP A 268 -11.25 0.92 6.65
N GLY A 269 -11.33 2.09 5.98
CA GLY A 269 -12.41 3.06 6.16
C GLY A 269 -12.14 4.09 7.28
N VAL A 270 -10.89 4.22 7.73
CA VAL A 270 -10.43 5.33 8.57
C VAL A 270 -9.79 6.35 7.65
N ASP A 271 -10.32 7.57 7.63
CA ASP A 271 -9.99 8.61 6.63
C ASP A 271 -9.23 9.81 7.23
N ASP A 272 -8.75 9.71 8.49
CA ASP A 272 -8.08 10.79 9.23
C ASP A 272 -6.58 10.59 9.43
N ALA A 273 -5.97 9.66 8.71
CA ALA A 273 -4.53 9.43 8.77
C ALA A 273 -3.74 10.50 8.00
N SER A 274 -2.51 10.77 8.45
CA SER A 274 -1.63 11.78 7.87
C SER A 274 -0.26 11.23 7.43
N TYR A 275 0.41 11.98 6.56
CA TYR A 275 1.82 11.68 6.24
C TYR A 275 2.76 11.99 7.42
N LEU A 276 2.36 12.83 8.37
CA LEU A 276 3.13 13.10 9.58
C LEU A 276 3.21 11.85 10.47
N GLU A 277 2.11 11.08 10.59
CA GLU A 277 2.15 9.78 11.30
C GLU A 277 3.07 8.78 10.61
N LEU A 278 3.16 8.81 9.27
CA LEU A 278 4.12 7.99 8.53
C LEU A 278 5.57 8.44 8.77
N ALA A 279 5.81 9.75 8.89
CA ALA A 279 7.14 10.29 9.21
C ALA A 279 7.57 9.91 10.64
N GLU A 280 6.67 10.00 11.61
CA GLU A 280 6.90 9.54 12.99
C GLU A 280 7.21 8.03 13.00
N LEU A 281 6.41 7.22 12.30
CA LEU A 281 6.64 5.79 12.17
C LEU A 281 8.02 5.46 11.59
N ILE A 282 8.47 6.15 10.52
CA ILE A 282 9.80 5.96 9.93
C ILE A 282 10.88 6.28 10.96
N SER A 283 10.74 7.39 11.68
CA SER A 283 11.70 7.83 12.68
C SER A 283 11.82 6.80 13.83
N ASP A 284 10.70 6.24 14.26
CA ASP A 284 10.66 5.22 15.32
C ASP A 284 11.25 3.89 14.87
N GLN A 285 10.92 3.44 13.64
CA GLN A 285 11.38 2.15 13.11
C GLN A 285 12.86 2.16 12.70
N GLN A 286 13.45 3.33 12.48
CA GLN A 286 14.84 3.52 12.03
C GLN A 286 15.67 4.35 13.02
N SER A 287 15.35 4.28 14.30
CA SER A 287 16.00 5.09 15.35
C SER A 287 17.52 4.86 15.47
N GLU A 288 18.00 3.70 15.04
CA GLU A 288 19.45 3.35 15.00
C GLU A 288 20.05 3.48 13.58
N GLY A 289 19.23 3.81 12.57
CA GLY A 289 19.60 3.86 11.15
C GLY A 289 19.77 5.28 10.59
N GLN A 290 19.28 5.46 9.37
CA GLN A 290 19.31 6.74 8.65
C GLN A 290 17.89 7.10 8.18
N PRO A 291 17.00 7.50 9.09
CA PRO A 291 15.60 7.79 8.77
C PRO A 291 15.44 8.94 7.77
N GLU A 292 16.41 9.87 7.70
CA GLU A 292 16.38 11.01 6.80
C GLU A 292 16.28 10.60 5.31
N VAL A 293 16.78 9.42 4.94
CA VAL A 293 16.69 8.90 3.56
C VAL A 293 15.24 8.58 3.20
N ASP A 294 14.56 7.81 4.06
CA ASP A 294 13.18 7.39 3.85
C ASP A 294 12.19 8.54 4.11
N LEU A 295 12.49 9.43 5.06
CA LEU A 295 11.70 10.64 5.32
C LEU A 295 11.69 11.57 4.10
N LYS A 296 12.86 11.84 3.52
CA LYS A 296 12.99 12.64 2.30
C LYS A 296 12.33 11.97 1.08
N GLU A 297 12.46 10.66 0.98
CA GLU A 297 11.75 9.87 -0.05
C GLU A 297 10.23 10.03 0.13
N LEU A 298 9.70 9.86 1.35
CA LEU A 298 8.28 10.02 1.65
C LEU A 298 7.78 11.43 1.33
N TRP A 299 8.51 12.46 1.74
CA TRP A 299 8.14 13.84 1.43
C TRP A 299 8.15 14.11 -0.08
N THR A 300 9.14 13.56 -0.80
CA THR A 300 9.19 13.67 -2.28
C THR A 300 7.99 12.95 -2.93
N ARG A 301 7.48 11.86 -2.34
CA ARG A 301 6.25 11.18 -2.80
C ARG A 301 5.01 12.06 -2.62
N ILE A 302 4.92 12.83 -1.52
CA ILE A 302 3.83 13.81 -1.32
C ILE A 302 3.86 14.84 -2.45
N VAL A 303 5.02 15.46 -2.69
CA VAL A 303 5.22 16.43 -3.77
C VAL A 303 4.87 15.82 -5.14
N PHE A 304 5.26 14.58 -5.39
CA PHE A 304 4.95 13.88 -6.61
C PHE A 304 3.45 13.57 -6.74
N SER A 305 2.79 13.11 -5.68
CA SER A 305 1.34 12.85 -5.66
C SER A 305 0.54 14.12 -5.93
N ILE A 306 0.97 15.27 -5.41
CA ILE A 306 0.40 16.59 -5.77
C ILE A 306 0.61 16.90 -7.26
N ALA A 307 1.82 16.68 -7.78
CA ALA A 307 2.19 17.03 -9.15
C ALA A 307 1.42 16.26 -10.22
N ILE A 308 0.94 15.04 -9.91
CA ILE A 308 0.16 14.19 -10.82
C ILE A 308 -1.30 14.01 -10.38
N SER A 309 -1.71 14.68 -9.31
CA SER A 309 -3.03 14.53 -8.67
C SER A 309 -3.35 13.07 -8.32
N ASN A 310 -2.41 12.36 -7.67
CA ASN A 310 -2.61 10.99 -7.19
C ASN A 310 -3.49 10.98 -5.94
N THR A 311 -4.79 11.14 -6.08
CA THR A 311 -5.75 11.32 -4.98
C THR A 311 -6.09 10.03 -4.21
N ASP A 312 -5.67 8.85 -4.70
CA ASP A 312 -5.91 7.55 -4.06
C ASP A 312 -4.67 7.05 -3.27
N ASP A 313 -3.89 7.98 -2.72
CA ASP A 313 -2.66 7.67 -1.98
C ASP A 313 -2.98 7.41 -0.50
N HIS A 314 -3.46 6.21 -0.19
CA HIS A 314 -3.88 5.78 1.14
C HIS A 314 -2.82 4.90 1.84
N LEU A 315 -2.98 4.62 3.15
CA LEU A 315 -2.02 3.86 3.97
C LEU A 315 -1.65 2.47 3.43
N ARG A 316 -2.48 1.83 2.58
CA ARG A 316 -2.13 0.55 1.94
C ARG A 316 -1.17 0.72 0.77
N ASN A 317 -1.03 1.93 0.22
CA ASN A 317 -0.10 2.25 -0.87
C ASN A 317 1.29 2.62 -0.35
N HIS A 318 1.44 2.66 0.99
CA HIS A 318 2.72 2.76 1.67
C HIS A 318 3.01 1.45 2.38
N GLY A 319 4.15 0.86 2.09
CA GLY A 319 4.60 -0.38 2.72
C GLY A 319 6.01 -0.25 3.26
N PHE A 320 6.35 -1.20 4.10
CA PHE A 320 7.68 -1.32 4.69
C PHE A 320 8.23 -2.71 4.42
N ILE A 321 9.53 -2.79 4.17
CA ILE A 321 10.29 -4.02 4.01
C ILE A 321 11.33 -4.10 5.11
N TYR A 322 11.54 -5.30 5.66
CA TYR A 322 12.56 -5.53 6.68
C TYR A 322 13.88 -5.96 6.03
N ASP A 323 14.95 -5.20 6.26
CA ASP A 323 16.27 -5.45 5.64
C ASP A 323 17.13 -6.44 6.46
N GLY A 324 16.65 -6.87 7.61
CA GLY A 324 17.36 -7.73 8.57
C GLY A 324 17.71 -6.99 9.86
N ASN A 325 17.61 -5.66 9.88
CA ASN A 325 17.88 -4.82 11.05
C ASN A 325 16.66 -3.95 11.40
N GLU A 326 16.08 -3.29 10.41
CA GLU A 326 15.01 -2.31 10.60
C GLU A 326 13.99 -2.34 9.46
N TRP A 327 12.82 -1.77 9.68
CA TRP A 327 11.80 -1.57 8.67
C TRP A 327 12.09 -0.33 7.84
N LYS A 328 12.25 -0.51 6.53
CA LYS A 328 12.53 0.55 5.56
C LYS A 328 11.34 0.80 4.66
N LEU A 329 11.17 2.03 4.20
CA LEU A 329 10.13 2.38 3.26
C LEU A 329 10.28 1.55 1.97
N ALA A 330 9.23 0.79 1.61
CA ALA A 330 9.22 -0.01 0.39
C ALA A 330 9.27 0.87 -0.87
N PRO A 331 9.70 0.35 -2.02
CA PRO A 331 9.57 1.07 -3.29
C PRO A 331 8.14 1.54 -3.52
N LEU A 332 7.97 2.70 -4.16
CA LEU A 332 6.67 3.29 -4.49
C LEU A 332 5.88 2.40 -5.45
N TYR A 333 4.61 2.16 -5.16
CA TYR A 333 3.71 1.33 -5.97
C TYR A 333 2.28 1.90 -5.97
N ASP A 334 1.49 1.48 -6.95
CA ASP A 334 0.07 1.82 -7.12
C ASP A 334 -0.21 3.33 -7.25
N VAL A 335 0.58 4.00 -8.08
CA VAL A 335 0.49 5.45 -8.31
C VAL A 335 -0.18 5.74 -9.63
N ASN A 336 -1.24 6.53 -9.61
CA ASN A 336 -2.06 6.82 -10.77
C ASN A 336 -2.48 8.30 -10.83
N PRO A 337 -2.41 8.95 -12.01
CA PRO A 337 -2.95 10.29 -12.16
C PRO A 337 -4.48 10.24 -12.12
N ASN A 338 -5.11 11.19 -11.44
CA ASN A 338 -6.55 11.32 -11.34
C ASN A 338 -7.01 12.73 -11.77
N VAL A 339 -8.04 12.79 -12.58
CA VAL A 339 -8.64 14.07 -13.02
C VAL A 339 -9.74 14.54 -12.07
N TYR A 340 -10.11 13.72 -11.09
CA TYR A 340 -11.17 13.99 -10.14
C TYR A 340 -10.59 14.20 -8.74
N GLY A 341 -11.12 15.19 -8.06
CA GLY A 341 -10.72 15.50 -6.68
C GLY A 341 -9.60 16.54 -6.58
N GLY A 342 -9.58 17.25 -5.46
CA GLY A 342 -8.58 18.27 -5.11
C GLY A 342 -7.85 17.95 -3.81
N TYR A 343 -8.01 16.73 -3.29
CA TYR A 343 -7.52 16.29 -2.00
C TYR A 343 -6.83 14.92 -2.12
N LEU A 344 -5.76 14.71 -1.36
CA LEU A 344 -5.18 13.38 -1.17
C LEU A 344 -6.03 12.55 -0.20
N SER A 345 -5.85 11.25 -0.17
CA SER A 345 -6.48 10.38 0.83
C SER A 345 -5.86 10.54 2.21
N LEU A 346 -4.59 10.94 2.30
CA LEU A 346 -3.90 11.23 3.55
C LEU A 346 -3.77 12.75 3.74
N CYS A 347 -3.90 13.22 4.97
CA CYS A 347 -3.60 14.60 5.31
C CYS A 347 -2.10 14.88 5.15
N ILE A 348 -1.77 16.05 4.58
CA ILE A 348 -0.37 16.49 4.42
C ILE A 348 0.15 17.00 5.75
N ASP A 349 -0.67 17.78 6.47
CA ASP A 349 -0.46 18.15 7.87
C ASP A 349 -1.39 17.33 8.80
N GLU A 350 -1.79 17.87 9.94
CA GLU A 350 -2.67 17.18 10.88
C GLU A 350 -4.13 17.03 10.37
N VAL A 351 -4.58 17.87 9.42
CA VAL A 351 -6.00 17.96 9.04
C VAL A 351 -6.27 18.31 7.58
N ASP A 352 -5.28 18.77 6.82
CA ASP A 352 -5.45 19.25 5.44
C ASP A 352 -4.77 18.30 4.45
N SER A 353 -5.56 17.84 3.49
CA SER A 353 -5.12 16.96 2.40
C SER A 353 -5.17 17.63 1.02
N THR A 354 -5.32 18.96 0.98
CA THR A 354 -5.40 19.74 -0.27
C THR A 354 -4.15 19.54 -1.13
N LEU A 355 -4.37 19.34 -2.43
CA LEU A 355 -3.28 19.27 -3.43
C LEU A 355 -2.62 20.65 -3.58
N ASP A 356 -1.70 20.99 -2.68
CA ASP A 356 -0.98 22.27 -2.65
C ASP A 356 0.50 22.05 -2.30
N PHE A 357 1.39 22.55 -3.17
CA PHE A 357 2.84 22.50 -2.92
C PHE A 357 3.25 23.35 -1.72
N ASN A 358 2.55 24.45 -1.44
CA ASN A 358 2.87 25.28 -0.26
C ASN A 358 2.52 24.54 1.04
N LEU A 359 1.43 23.76 1.03
CA LEU A 359 1.09 22.91 2.17
C LEU A 359 2.16 21.84 2.39
N ALA A 360 2.64 21.18 1.32
CA ALA A 360 3.76 20.23 1.44
C ALA A 360 5.05 20.93 1.93
N MET A 361 5.34 22.14 1.46
CA MET A 361 6.48 22.94 1.91
C MET A 361 6.40 23.28 3.41
N SER A 362 5.21 23.55 3.93
CA SER A 362 5.03 23.94 5.34
C SER A 362 5.40 22.85 6.34
N VAL A 363 5.37 21.56 5.92
CA VAL A 363 5.70 20.40 6.74
C VAL A 363 7.05 19.75 6.39
N ALA A 364 7.83 20.35 5.49
CA ALA A 364 9.09 19.76 5.01
C ALA A 364 10.08 19.42 6.14
N GLU A 365 10.15 20.26 7.17
CA GLU A 365 11.04 20.07 8.32
C GLU A 365 10.67 18.83 9.15
N ASP A 366 9.39 18.43 9.20
CA ASP A 366 8.93 17.22 9.87
C ASP A 366 9.47 15.94 9.17
N PHE A 367 9.89 16.08 7.91
CA PHE A 367 10.54 15.03 7.11
C PHE A 367 12.07 15.21 7.01
N MET A 368 12.66 16.03 7.87
CA MET A 368 14.09 16.37 7.85
C MET A 368 14.58 16.97 6.52
N VAL A 369 13.71 17.69 5.82
CA VAL A 369 14.04 18.37 4.56
C VAL A 369 14.09 19.89 4.82
N GLU A 370 15.26 20.46 4.65
CA GLU A 370 15.48 21.91 4.79
C GLU A 370 14.72 22.70 3.72
N GLN A 371 14.26 23.91 4.03
CA GLN A 371 13.39 24.71 3.15
C GLN A 371 13.97 24.94 1.74
N ASP A 372 15.27 25.23 1.65
CA ASP A 372 15.94 25.43 0.34
C ASP A 372 15.94 24.13 -0.48
N GLU A 373 16.23 23.00 0.14
CA GLU A 373 16.19 21.69 -0.49
C GLU A 373 14.77 21.30 -0.89
N ALA A 374 13.80 21.58 -0.03
CA ALA A 374 12.38 21.35 -0.30
C ALA A 374 11.93 22.14 -1.55
N GLN A 375 12.31 23.39 -1.68
CA GLN A 375 12.01 24.20 -2.87
C GLN A 375 12.68 23.63 -4.13
N GLU A 376 13.92 23.15 -4.03
CA GLU A 376 14.62 22.51 -5.15
C GLU A 376 13.90 21.23 -5.60
N ILE A 377 13.43 20.41 -4.65
CA ILE A 377 12.67 19.18 -4.95
C ILE A 377 11.34 19.51 -5.61
N VAL A 378 10.56 20.46 -5.07
CA VAL A 378 9.28 20.89 -5.67
C VAL A 378 9.51 21.37 -7.10
N ASN A 379 10.49 22.24 -7.35
CA ASN A 379 10.78 22.75 -8.67
C ASN A 379 11.24 21.65 -9.65
N ARG A 380 12.07 20.71 -9.18
CA ARG A 380 12.54 19.57 -9.98
C ARG A 380 11.39 18.64 -10.34
N VAL A 381 10.56 18.25 -9.37
CA VAL A 381 9.41 17.36 -9.59
C VAL A 381 8.40 18.01 -10.52
N ALA A 382 7.97 19.24 -10.23
CA ALA A 382 6.99 19.94 -11.06
C ALA A 382 7.48 20.13 -12.51
N SER A 383 8.73 20.55 -12.71
CA SER A 383 9.31 20.71 -14.04
C SER A 383 9.42 19.39 -14.79
N THR A 384 9.86 18.31 -14.11
CA THR A 384 9.97 16.97 -14.69
C THR A 384 8.61 16.47 -15.15
N VAL A 385 7.61 16.56 -14.27
CA VAL A 385 6.24 16.15 -14.61
C VAL A 385 5.69 16.97 -15.77
N ALA A 386 5.73 18.30 -15.70
CA ALA A 386 5.20 19.21 -16.73
C ALA A 386 5.84 18.96 -18.10
N GLU A 387 7.13 18.66 -18.17
CA GLU A 387 7.87 18.46 -19.42
C GLU A 387 7.72 17.04 -19.99
N LYS A 388 7.54 16.02 -19.15
CA LYS A 388 7.67 14.61 -19.57
C LYS A 388 6.35 13.85 -19.70
N TRP A 389 5.27 14.23 -19.01
CA TRP A 389 4.04 13.46 -19.01
C TRP A 389 3.43 13.25 -20.40
N GLN A 390 3.36 14.29 -21.26
CA GLN A 390 2.83 14.16 -22.62
C GLN A 390 3.73 13.33 -23.55
N PRO A 391 5.07 13.54 -23.59
CA PRO A 391 5.97 12.65 -24.34
C PRO A 391 5.83 11.19 -23.92
N LEU A 392 5.79 10.88 -22.62
CA LEU A 392 5.60 9.52 -22.11
C LEU A 392 4.23 8.95 -22.51
N ALA A 393 3.16 9.74 -22.37
CA ALA A 393 1.83 9.33 -22.80
C ALA A 393 1.78 8.94 -24.29
N LYS A 394 2.43 9.72 -25.16
CA LYS A 394 2.57 9.39 -26.60
C LYS A 394 3.42 8.14 -26.82
N GLN A 395 4.54 8.00 -26.08
CA GLN A 395 5.40 6.82 -26.14
C GLN A 395 4.64 5.54 -25.81
N TYR A 396 3.72 5.58 -24.83
CA TYR A 396 2.88 4.45 -24.43
C TYR A 396 1.59 4.30 -25.23
N GLY A 397 1.49 5.00 -26.39
CA GLY A 397 0.43 4.81 -27.37
C GLY A 397 -0.90 5.47 -27.01
N LEU A 398 -0.92 6.39 -26.04
CA LEU A 398 -2.11 7.18 -25.72
C LEU A 398 -2.36 8.21 -26.84
N ASN A 399 -3.59 8.27 -27.34
CA ASN A 399 -3.98 9.18 -28.40
C ASN A 399 -4.23 10.60 -27.87
N ARG A 400 -4.45 11.55 -28.81
CA ARG A 400 -4.64 12.97 -28.46
C ARG A 400 -5.83 13.21 -27.53
N GLU A 401 -6.93 12.50 -27.71
CA GLU A 401 -8.14 12.63 -26.90
C GLU A 401 -7.87 12.15 -25.45
N GLN A 402 -7.22 10.99 -25.30
CA GLN A 402 -6.84 10.44 -24.01
C GLN A 402 -5.88 11.36 -23.24
N ILE A 403 -4.89 11.95 -23.96
CA ILE A 403 -3.94 12.91 -23.41
C ILE A 403 -4.68 14.18 -22.95
N GLN A 404 -5.55 14.74 -23.79
CA GLN A 404 -6.32 15.93 -23.44
C GLN A 404 -7.26 15.70 -22.24
N ARG A 405 -7.88 14.53 -22.15
CA ARG A 405 -8.75 14.17 -21.02
C ARG A 405 -7.99 14.10 -19.70
N MET A 406 -6.71 13.68 -19.70
CA MET A 406 -5.89 13.55 -18.51
C MET A 406 -5.12 14.84 -18.14
N GLU A 407 -5.09 15.86 -19.01
CA GLU A 407 -4.36 17.11 -18.78
C GLU A 407 -4.65 17.78 -17.43
N PRO A 408 -5.90 17.79 -16.90
CA PRO A 408 -6.18 18.40 -15.59
C PRO A 408 -5.37 17.79 -14.44
N ALA A 409 -5.05 16.49 -14.50
CA ALA A 409 -4.25 15.83 -13.47
C ALA A 409 -2.82 16.37 -13.35
N PHE A 410 -2.31 17.05 -14.37
CA PHE A 410 -0.94 17.59 -14.42
C PHE A 410 -0.91 19.12 -14.37
N SER A 411 -2.05 19.78 -14.13
CA SER A 411 -2.15 21.25 -14.16
C SER A 411 -1.30 21.89 -13.07
N LEU A 412 -1.30 21.37 -11.85
CA LEU A 412 -0.53 21.91 -10.72
C LEU A 412 0.97 21.90 -11.01
N ALA A 413 1.48 20.80 -11.57
CA ALA A 413 2.89 20.71 -11.96
C ALA A 413 3.24 21.74 -13.06
N LYS A 414 2.34 21.95 -14.03
CA LYS A 414 2.54 22.93 -15.08
C LYS A 414 2.58 24.36 -14.55
N ASP A 415 1.61 24.72 -13.71
CA ASP A 415 1.52 26.04 -13.11
C ASP A 415 2.76 26.36 -12.25
N GLN A 416 3.22 25.39 -11.44
CA GLN A 416 4.44 25.52 -10.63
C GLN A 416 5.69 25.65 -11.51
N ALA A 417 5.79 24.88 -12.59
CA ALA A 417 6.94 24.96 -13.50
C ALA A 417 7.00 26.28 -14.28
N GLU A 418 5.84 26.83 -14.69
CA GLU A 418 5.75 28.16 -15.31
C GLU A 418 6.16 29.27 -14.32
N PHE A 419 5.67 29.18 -13.09
CA PHE A 419 6.04 30.08 -11.99
C PHE A 419 7.56 30.11 -11.77
N THR A 420 8.19 28.94 -11.69
CA THR A 420 9.64 28.82 -11.52
C THR A 420 10.42 29.44 -12.68
N LYS A 421 9.94 29.27 -13.93
CA LYS A 421 10.58 29.79 -15.14
C LYS A 421 10.53 31.33 -15.22
N ASP A 422 9.42 31.94 -14.79
CA ASP A 422 9.22 33.38 -14.83
C ASP A 422 10.01 34.15 -13.76
N GLY A 423 10.76 33.45 -12.87
CA GLY A 423 11.57 34.06 -11.81
C GLY A 423 10.74 34.87 -10.79
N LYS A 424 9.44 34.71 -10.81
CA LYS A 424 8.55 35.38 -9.85
C LYS A 424 8.50 34.51 -8.57
N GLN A 425 9.47 34.71 -7.69
CA GLN A 425 9.37 34.23 -6.33
C GLN A 425 8.16 34.91 -5.66
N HIS A 426 7.15 34.12 -5.30
CA HIS A 426 6.01 34.57 -4.50
C HIS A 426 6.40 34.74 -3.02
N ASP A 427 7.52 35.44 -2.76
CA ASP A 427 7.92 35.81 -1.40
C ASP A 427 6.80 36.48 -0.60
N ARG A 428 5.84 37.12 -1.26
CA ARG A 428 4.75 37.80 -0.59
C ARG A 428 3.59 36.93 -0.13
N ALA A 429 3.24 35.88 -0.86
CA ALA A 429 2.14 34.99 -0.47
C ALA A 429 2.60 33.98 0.58
N PHE A 430 3.78 33.42 0.40
CA PHE A 430 4.42 32.48 1.33
C PHE A 430 4.64 33.13 2.69
N ASN A 431 5.26 34.33 2.74
CA ASN A 431 5.46 35.07 3.98
C ASN A 431 4.14 35.49 4.64
N SER A 432 3.06 35.71 3.88
CA SER A 432 1.77 36.07 4.47
C SER A 432 0.99 34.88 5.05
N LEU A 433 1.10 33.68 4.45
CA LEU A 433 0.51 32.45 4.99
C LEU A 433 1.31 31.93 6.19
N ALA A 434 2.60 31.82 6.08
CA ALA A 434 3.48 31.41 7.19
C ALA A 434 3.38 32.36 8.40
N ALA A 435 3.23 33.66 8.14
CA ALA A 435 2.99 34.65 9.23
C ALA A 435 1.61 34.46 9.90
N LYS A 436 0.56 34.16 9.13
CA LYS A 436 -0.78 33.87 9.67
C LYS A 436 -0.84 32.57 10.45
N GLU A 437 -0.15 31.53 9.97
CA GLU A 437 -0.06 30.24 10.68
C GLU A 437 0.76 30.37 11.97
N ASN A 438 1.90 31.06 11.95
CA ASN A 438 2.65 31.36 13.16
C ASN A 438 1.85 32.17 14.16
N GLU A 439 1.06 33.14 13.69
CA GLU A 439 0.14 33.89 14.56
C GLU A 439 -0.95 33.00 15.15
N ALA A 440 -1.52 32.06 14.35
CA ALA A 440 -2.52 31.09 14.80
C ALA A 440 -1.92 30.09 15.80
N ARG A 441 -0.75 29.53 15.51
CA ARG A 441 -0.01 28.62 16.42
C ARG A 441 0.38 29.31 17.73
N GLN A 442 0.80 30.60 17.67
CA GLN A 442 1.09 31.36 18.87
C GLN A 442 -0.18 31.70 19.66
N ALA A 443 -1.30 31.95 18.98
CA ALA A 443 -2.60 32.20 19.64
C ALA A 443 -3.11 30.92 20.32
N CYS A 444 -2.99 29.73 19.69
CA CYS A 444 -3.33 28.45 20.32
C CYS A 444 -2.46 28.19 21.56
N LYS A 445 -1.13 28.32 21.43
CA LYS A 445 -0.23 28.16 22.59
C LYS A 445 -0.47 29.17 23.70
N ALA A 446 -0.93 30.37 23.37
CA ALA A 446 -1.31 31.40 24.37
C ALA A 446 -2.63 31.04 25.09
N ILE A 447 -3.58 30.45 24.37
CA ILE A 447 -4.84 29.94 24.95
C ILE A 447 -4.57 28.74 25.86
N GLU A 448 -3.72 27.79 25.45
CA GLU A 448 -3.32 26.66 26.29
C GLU A 448 -2.60 27.10 27.57
N ARG A 449 -1.67 28.06 27.48
CA ARG A 449 -0.99 28.62 28.65
C ARG A 449 -1.92 29.42 29.56
N ALA A 450 -2.96 30.04 29.00
CA ALA A 450 -3.98 30.73 29.78
C ALA A 450 -4.95 29.78 30.49
N ALA A 451 -5.19 28.59 29.89
CA ALA A 451 -6.00 27.53 30.49
C ALA A 451 -5.25 26.76 31.60
N GLU A 452 -3.92 26.72 31.55
CA GLU A 452 -3.06 26.08 32.56
C GLU A 452 -2.67 27.03 33.72
N ALA A 453 -2.99 28.34 33.64
CA ALA A 453 -2.70 29.27 34.71
C ALA A 453 -3.65 29.02 35.90
N PRO A 454 -3.14 28.74 37.13
CA PRO A 454 -3.98 28.53 38.28
C PRO A 454 -4.75 29.80 38.61
N ASP A 455 -6.06 29.64 38.82
CA ASP A 455 -7.00 30.70 39.22
C ASP A 455 -6.56 31.33 40.57
N LYS A 456 -5.99 32.52 40.50
CA LYS A 456 -5.48 33.27 41.67
C LYS A 456 -6.58 33.93 42.50
N ASN A 457 -7.85 33.53 42.34
CA ASN A 457 -8.97 34.22 42.97
C ASN A 457 -9.76 33.35 43.97
N THR A 458 -9.15 32.32 44.59
CA THR A 458 -9.83 31.51 45.63
C THR A 458 -9.39 31.82 47.08
N ASP A 459 -8.59 32.87 47.32
CA ASP A 459 -8.10 33.17 48.69
C ASP A 459 -8.64 34.51 49.29
N ALA A 460 -9.80 34.98 48.87
CA ALA A 460 -10.37 36.21 49.41
C ALA A 460 -11.80 36.08 50.01
N LEU A 461 -12.20 34.91 50.49
CA LEU A 461 -13.51 34.75 51.18
C LEU A 461 -13.43 33.86 52.44
N GLU A 462 -12.33 33.96 53.18
CA GLU A 462 -12.31 33.51 54.58
C GLU A 462 -11.43 34.50 55.41
N ARG A 463 -12.03 35.64 55.78
CA ARG A 463 -11.74 36.37 57.01
C ARG A 463 -12.93 37.25 57.39
#